data_22dab68aed31e7f40b14dbddd9f6015a
#
_entry.id   22dab68aed31e7f40b14dbddd9f6015a
#
_cell.length_a   1.000
_cell.length_b   1.000
_cell.length_c   1.000
_cell.angle_alpha   90.00
_cell.angle_beta   90.00
_cell.angle_gamma   90.00
#
_symmetry.space_group_name_H-M   'P 1'
#
loop_
_entity.id
_entity.type
_entity.pdbx_description
1 polymer ?
#
loop_
_entity_poly.entity_id
_entity_poly.type
_entity_poly.pdbx_seq_one_letter_code
_entity_poly.pdbx_strand_id
1 'polypeptide(L)'
;MNLSLPFVGREKEMSRLRQLHQQRRHVLLLGAEGMGKSALVEQLREPLGLHVCPASEHLSEIRNSLEHSLGLEAGDFDLVKRKNRLLKSLKEAKRVVVVFDNASWTTPKLGSFIESVSLRVPVWLCVRSEHPWDVGRIWPLLVRFEHVELKPFHPKETQKLVASAVVKKVVPEKTLEITGWLHHRAAGNPKILCELLTEIARGHHDLSRPHGLRLLDLDRHLHEMFPAMPFDK
;
A
#
# COMPACT_ATOMS: atom_id res chain seq x y z
N MET A 1 9.06 -17.77 2.96
CA MET A 1 8.12 -17.63 4.11
C MET A 1 7.56 -16.22 4.11
N ASN A 2 6.25 -16.04 3.95
CA ASN A 2 5.63 -14.72 4.20
C ASN A 2 5.49 -14.55 5.71
N LEU A 3 6.40 -13.81 6.31
CA LEU A 3 6.33 -13.45 7.74
C LEU A 3 5.16 -12.49 7.94
N SER A 4 4.18 -12.89 8.76
CA SER A 4 3.09 -12.00 9.18
C SER A 4 3.61 -11.00 10.22
N LEU A 5 4.32 -9.99 9.74
CA LEU A 5 4.74 -8.87 10.59
C LEU A 5 3.51 -8.02 10.98
N PRO A 6 3.47 -7.51 12.21
CA PRO A 6 2.36 -6.68 12.65
C PRO A 6 2.36 -5.35 11.91
N PHE A 7 1.18 -4.85 11.58
CA PHE A 7 1.01 -3.47 11.13
C PHE A 7 1.17 -2.54 12.34
N VAL A 8 2.14 -1.62 12.28
CA VAL A 8 2.43 -0.66 13.35
C VAL A 8 2.67 0.73 12.78
N GLY A 9 2.50 1.73 13.61
CA GLY A 9 2.60 3.12 13.20
C GLY A 9 1.39 3.57 12.38
N ARG A 10 1.46 4.76 11.82
CA ARG A 10 0.41 5.33 10.96
C ARG A 10 -0.91 5.65 11.68
N GLU A 11 -0.92 5.70 13.01
CA GLU A 11 -2.13 5.99 13.78
C GLU A 11 -2.73 7.35 13.40
N LYS A 12 -1.89 8.36 13.10
CA LYS A 12 -2.30 9.68 12.65
C LYS A 12 -2.96 9.64 11.28
N GLU A 13 -2.28 8.99 10.33
CA GLU A 13 -2.77 8.83 8.96
C GLU A 13 -4.06 7.99 8.93
N MET A 14 -4.13 6.92 9.70
CA MET A 14 -5.35 6.11 9.86
C MET A 14 -6.51 6.94 10.41
N SER A 15 -6.27 7.74 11.45
CA SER A 15 -7.29 8.63 12.03
C SER A 15 -7.76 9.67 11.01
N ARG A 16 -6.83 10.29 10.28
CA ARG A 16 -7.16 11.25 9.22
C ARG A 16 -7.97 10.61 8.10
N LEU A 17 -7.58 9.42 7.64
CA LEU A 17 -8.31 8.69 6.59
C LEU A 17 -9.72 8.29 7.04
N ARG A 18 -9.92 7.87 8.29
CA ARG A 18 -11.26 7.61 8.86
C ARG A 18 -12.12 8.87 8.86
N GLN A 19 -11.57 10.01 9.26
CA GLN A 19 -12.26 11.30 9.22
C GLN A 19 -12.66 11.67 7.79
N LEU A 20 -11.74 11.56 6.82
CA LEU A 20 -12.00 11.87 5.42
C LEU A 20 -13.03 10.93 4.80
N HIS A 21 -13.03 9.66 5.19
CA HIS A 21 -14.06 8.69 4.82
C HIS A 21 -15.44 9.11 5.30
N GLN A 22 -15.59 9.49 6.58
CA GLN A 22 -16.84 9.99 7.14
C GLN A 22 -17.36 11.24 6.43
N GLN A 23 -16.44 12.12 6.04
CA GLN A 23 -16.73 13.35 5.29
C GLN A 23 -16.95 13.11 3.79
N ARG A 24 -16.83 11.86 3.32
CA ARG A 24 -16.96 11.46 1.91
C ARG A 24 -16.03 12.25 0.98
N ARG A 25 -14.79 12.47 1.42
CA ARG A 25 -13.80 13.23 0.63
C ARG A 25 -13.02 12.30 -0.30
N HIS A 26 -12.63 12.84 -1.46
CA HIS A 26 -11.60 12.23 -2.28
C HIS A 26 -10.25 12.34 -1.57
N VAL A 27 -9.41 11.32 -1.70
CA VAL A 27 -8.09 11.27 -1.05
C VAL A 27 -7.00 10.93 -2.06
N LEU A 28 -5.91 11.68 -2.01
CA LEU A 28 -4.65 11.36 -2.66
C LEU A 28 -3.67 10.90 -1.58
N LEU A 29 -3.39 9.60 -1.55
CA LEU A 29 -2.42 8.99 -0.64
C LEU A 29 -1.06 8.94 -1.33
N LEU A 30 -0.17 9.85 -0.93
CA LEU A 30 1.16 10.02 -1.48
C LEU A 30 2.23 9.29 -0.64
N GLY A 31 3.35 9.00 -1.25
CA GLY A 31 4.54 8.49 -0.58
C GLY A 31 5.40 7.67 -1.53
N ALA A 32 6.69 7.63 -1.30
CA ALA A 32 7.64 6.83 -2.03
C ALA A 32 7.27 5.33 -2.01
N GLU A 33 7.94 4.55 -2.84
CA GLU A 33 7.76 3.09 -2.81
C GLU A 33 8.14 2.52 -1.45
N GLY A 34 7.40 1.53 -0.99
CA GLY A 34 7.66 0.88 0.30
C GLY A 34 7.13 1.62 1.54
N MET A 35 6.53 2.81 1.39
CA MET A 35 5.99 3.58 2.54
C MET A 35 4.75 2.97 3.19
N GLY A 36 4.22 1.86 2.68
CA GLY A 36 3.13 1.11 3.28
C GLY A 36 1.74 1.62 2.89
N LYS A 37 1.56 2.28 1.73
CA LYS A 37 0.25 2.76 1.24
C LYS A 37 -0.76 1.63 1.12
N SER A 38 -0.41 0.58 0.39
CA SER A 38 -1.30 -0.59 0.19
C SER A 38 -1.60 -1.31 1.51
N ALA A 39 -0.61 -1.42 2.41
CA ALA A 39 -0.82 -2.01 3.73
C ALA A 39 -1.77 -1.17 4.59
N LEU A 40 -1.67 0.16 4.52
CA LEU A 40 -2.57 1.07 5.23
C LEU A 40 -4.00 0.97 4.69
N VAL A 41 -4.16 0.90 3.37
CA VAL A 41 -5.46 0.71 2.71
C VAL A 41 -6.08 -0.62 3.13
N GLU A 42 -5.30 -1.71 3.15
CA GLU A 42 -5.79 -3.04 3.54
C GLU A 42 -6.25 -3.08 5.00
N GLN A 43 -5.54 -2.38 5.92
CA GLN A 43 -5.97 -2.24 7.32
C GLN A 43 -7.30 -1.47 7.47
N LEU A 44 -7.64 -0.62 6.52
CA LEU A 44 -8.88 0.17 6.52
C LEU A 44 -9.97 -0.45 5.65
N ARG A 45 -9.66 -1.46 4.85
CA ARG A 45 -10.56 -2.03 3.85
C ARG A 45 -11.86 -2.53 4.45
N GLU A 46 -11.79 -3.49 5.36
CA GLU A 46 -12.99 -4.05 6.01
C GLU A 46 -13.68 -3.06 6.94
N PRO A 47 -12.94 -2.36 7.87
CA PRO A 47 -13.59 -1.44 8.80
C PRO A 47 -14.33 -0.27 8.14
N LEU A 48 -13.91 0.15 6.94
CA LEU A 48 -14.51 1.26 6.21
C LEU A 48 -15.33 0.81 4.98
N GLY A 49 -15.34 -0.48 4.66
CA GLY A 49 -16.02 -0.99 3.47
C GLY A 49 -15.42 -0.43 2.17
N LEU A 50 -14.09 -0.40 2.06
CA LEU A 50 -13.41 0.13 0.88
C LEU A 50 -13.40 -0.89 -0.26
N HIS A 51 -13.74 -0.46 -1.47
CA HIS A 51 -13.64 -1.23 -2.69
C HIS A 51 -12.28 -0.97 -3.34
N VAL A 52 -11.33 -1.86 -3.10
CA VAL A 52 -9.94 -1.70 -3.56
C VAL A 52 -9.77 -2.33 -4.94
N CYS A 53 -9.43 -1.50 -5.92
CA CYS A 53 -9.03 -1.94 -7.25
C CYS A 53 -7.55 -2.33 -7.25
N PRO A 54 -7.18 -3.44 -7.92
CA PRO A 54 -5.79 -3.88 -7.98
C PRO A 54 -4.90 -2.87 -8.73
N ALA A 55 -3.62 -2.90 -8.44
CA ALA A 55 -2.60 -2.20 -9.21
C ALA A 55 -2.46 -2.88 -10.58
N SER A 56 -3.21 -2.43 -11.56
CA SER A 56 -3.19 -2.96 -12.92
C SER A 56 -3.16 -1.83 -13.96
N GLU A 57 -2.43 -2.04 -15.03
CA GLU A 57 -2.44 -1.18 -16.22
C GLU A 57 -3.67 -1.46 -17.11
N HIS A 58 -4.32 -2.62 -16.93
CA HIS A 58 -5.46 -3.04 -17.71
C HIS A 58 -6.78 -2.60 -17.09
N LEU A 59 -7.43 -1.65 -17.73
CA LEU A 59 -8.75 -1.15 -17.31
C LEU A 59 -9.80 -2.27 -17.15
N SER A 60 -9.69 -3.35 -17.95
CA SER A 60 -10.58 -4.52 -17.85
C SER A 60 -10.47 -5.22 -16.50
N GLU A 61 -9.27 -5.40 -15.97
CA GLU A 61 -9.04 -6.03 -14.66
C GLU A 61 -9.57 -5.17 -13.52
N ILE A 62 -9.27 -3.86 -13.56
CA ILE A 62 -9.76 -2.89 -12.59
C ILE A 62 -11.29 -2.90 -12.56
N ARG A 63 -11.92 -2.86 -13.74
CA ARG A 63 -13.37 -2.89 -13.86
C ARG A 63 -13.96 -4.19 -13.35
N ASN A 64 -13.41 -5.34 -13.77
CA ASN A 64 -13.88 -6.66 -13.32
C ASN A 64 -13.79 -6.81 -11.79
N SER A 65 -12.68 -6.35 -11.19
CA SER A 65 -12.51 -6.34 -9.74
C SER A 65 -13.57 -5.48 -9.05
N LEU A 66 -13.86 -4.30 -9.60
CA LEU A 66 -14.87 -3.40 -9.03
C LEU A 66 -16.29 -3.94 -9.22
N GLU A 67 -16.61 -4.52 -10.39
CA GLU A 67 -17.89 -5.19 -10.63
C GLU A 67 -18.10 -6.34 -9.63
N HIS A 68 -17.07 -7.20 -9.46
CA HIS A 68 -17.11 -8.30 -8.50
C HIS A 68 -17.34 -7.82 -7.07
N SER A 69 -16.60 -6.79 -6.64
CA SER A 69 -16.73 -6.23 -5.27
C SER A 69 -18.08 -5.58 -4.99
N LEU A 70 -18.81 -5.20 -6.04
CA LEU A 70 -20.17 -4.64 -5.96
C LEU A 70 -21.25 -5.71 -6.17
N GLY A 71 -20.88 -6.99 -6.30
CA GLY A 71 -21.81 -8.08 -6.56
C GLY A 71 -22.49 -8.02 -7.93
N LEU A 72 -21.85 -7.38 -8.91
CA LEU A 72 -22.37 -7.30 -10.27
C LEU A 72 -21.89 -8.51 -11.07
N GLU A 73 -22.82 -9.37 -11.48
CA GLU A 73 -22.49 -10.52 -12.33
C GLU A 73 -21.94 -10.07 -13.68
N ALA A 74 -20.92 -10.76 -14.15
CA ALA A 74 -20.39 -10.60 -15.50
C ALA A 74 -21.42 -11.15 -16.52
N GLY A 75 -22.30 -10.28 -16.98
CA GLY A 75 -23.20 -10.62 -18.08
C GLY A 75 -22.53 -10.40 -19.44
N ASP A 76 -23.08 -11.03 -20.49
CA ASP A 76 -22.64 -10.86 -21.89
C ASP A 76 -23.08 -9.50 -22.44
N PHE A 77 -22.58 -8.44 -21.84
CA PHE A 77 -22.88 -7.06 -22.21
C PHE A 77 -21.71 -6.43 -22.97
N ASP A 78 -22.03 -5.61 -23.97
CA ASP A 78 -21.10 -4.69 -24.58
C ASP A 78 -20.38 -3.82 -23.55
N LEU A 79 -19.11 -3.47 -23.82
CA LEU A 79 -18.23 -2.74 -22.92
C LEU A 79 -18.83 -1.41 -22.44
N VAL A 80 -19.59 -0.73 -23.30
CA VAL A 80 -20.26 0.54 -22.96
C VAL A 80 -21.41 0.29 -21.99
N LYS A 81 -22.21 -0.73 -22.23
CA LYS A 81 -23.32 -1.11 -21.34
C LYS A 81 -22.82 -1.54 -19.96
N ARG A 82 -21.70 -2.31 -19.92
CA ARG A 82 -21.06 -2.70 -18.66
C ARG A 82 -20.58 -1.48 -17.89
N LYS A 83 -19.87 -0.54 -18.54
CA LYS A 83 -19.44 0.71 -17.91
C LYS A 83 -20.62 1.49 -17.32
N ASN A 84 -21.68 1.66 -18.10
CA ASN A 84 -22.85 2.42 -17.66
C ASN A 84 -23.57 1.76 -16.49
N ARG A 85 -23.71 0.42 -16.50
CA ARG A 85 -24.28 -0.37 -15.39
C ARG A 85 -23.46 -0.17 -14.12
N LEU A 86 -22.14 -0.32 -14.20
CA LEU A 86 -21.22 -0.11 -13.07
C LEU A 86 -21.36 1.29 -12.49
N LEU A 87 -21.32 2.32 -13.35
CA LEU A 87 -21.44 3.70 -12.91
C LEU A 87 -22.81 4.03 -12.32
N LYS A 88 -23.89 3.37 -12.77
CA LYS A 88 -25.23 3.48 -12.18
C LYS A 88 -25.24 2.86 -10.79
N SER A 89 -24.73 1.62 -10.64
CA SER A 89 -24.65 0.94 -9.34
C SER A 89 -23.82 1.72 -8.32
N LEU A 90 -22.71 2.32 -8.73
CA LEU A 90 -21.92 3.20 -7.86
C LEU A 90 -22.71 4.41 -7.37
N LYS A 91 -23.53 5.02 -8.25
CA LYS A 91 -24.39 6.18 -7.89
C LYS A 91 -25.46 5.80 -6.87
N GLU A 92 -26.00 4.59 -6.96
CA GLU A 92 -27.04 4.07 -6.07
C GLU A 92 -26.48 3.60 -4.72
N ALA A 93 -25.20 3.26 -4.68
CA ALA A 93 -24.53 2.75 -3.49
C ALA A 93 -24.19 3.87 -2.49
N LYS A 94 -24.91 3.90 -1.34
CA LYS A 94 -24.83 5.04 -0.39
C LYS A 94 -23.50 5.20 0.36
N ARG A 95 -22.70 4.15 0.50
CA ARG A 95 -21.48 4.15 1.37
C ARG A 95 -20.21 3.67 0.68
N VAL A 96 -20.20 3.57 -0.62
CA VAL A 96 -19.05 3.09 -1.39
C VAL A 96 -17.97 4.15 -1.45
N VAL A 97 -16.72 3.73 -1.21
CA VAL A 97 -15.49 4.46 -1.53
C VAL A 97 -14.64 3.53 -2.39
N VAL A 98 -14.22 4.00 -3.55
CA VAL A 98 -13.37 3.24 -4.47
C VAL A 98 -11.92 3.67 -4.29
N VAL A 99 -11.04 2.69 -4.09
CA VAL A 99 -9.59 2.91 -3.97
C VAL A 99 -8.90 2.37 -5.22
N PHE A 100 -8.12 3.20 -5.88
CA PHE A 100 -7.21 2.78 -6.95
C PHE A 100 -5.81 2.69 -6.38
N ASP A 101 -5.32 1.47 -6.18
CA ASP A 101 -3.94 1.27 -5.76
C ASP A 101 -2.99 1.45 -6.94
N ASN A 102 -1.85 2.11 -6.70
CA ASN A 102 -0.86 2.41 -7.73
C ASN A 102 -1.40 3.20 -8.94
N ALA A 103 -2.03 4.34 -8.69
CA ALA A 103 -2.55 5.24 -9.73
C ALA A 103 -1.47 6.16 -10.35
N SER A 104 -0.19 5.77 -10.30
CA SER A 104 0.91 6.52 -10.91
C SER A 104 0.85 6.41 -12.46
N TRP A 105 1.08 7.53 -13.16
CA TRP A 105 1.15 7.59 -14.61
C TRP A 105 -0.06 6.97 -15.33
N THR A 106 -1.27 7.38 -14.92
CA THR A 106 -2.51 6.85 -15.48
C THR A 106 -2.61 7.01 -16.99
N THR A 107 -2.96 5.94 -17.70
CA THR A 107 -3.27 5.99 -19.13
C THR A 107 -4.52 6.86 -19.38
N PRO A 108 -4.70 7.43 -20.59
CA PRO A 108 -5.89 8.24 -20.90
C PRO A 108 -7.22 7.52 -20.63
N LYS A 109 -7.29 6.22 -20.91
CA LYS A 109 -8.49 5.39 -20.67
C LYS A 109 -8.76 5.22 -19.19
N LEU A 110 -7.72 4.91 -18.40
CA LEU A 110 -7.84 4.76 -16.95
C LEU A 110 -8.17 6.11 -16.30
N GLY A 111 -7.52 7.19 -16.71
CA GLY A 111 -7.82 8.54 -16.22
C GLY A 111 -9.29 8.95 -16.42
N SER A 112 -9.83 8.75 -17.63
CA SER A 112 -11.24 9.01 -17.92
C SER A 112 -12.20 8.11 -17.14
N PHE A 113 -11.77 6.88 -16.79
CA PHE A 113 -12.57 5.99 -15.96
C PHE A 113 -12.57 6.47 -14.51
N ILE A 114 -11.40 6.78 -13.93
CA ILE A 114 -11.26 7.35 -12.59
C ILE A 114 -12.09 8.63 -12.44
N GLU A 115 -12.01 9.53 -13.43
CA GLU A 115 -12.85 10.72 -13.46
C GLU A 115 -14.34 10.37 -13.42
N SER A 116 -14.78 9.45 -14.29
CA SER A 116 -16.17 9.01 -14.34
C SER A 116 -16.66 8.43 -13.02
N VAL A 117 -15.80 7.70 -12.27
CA VAL A 117 -16.09 7.15 -10.94
C VAL A 117 -16.13 8.27 -9.90
N SER A 118 -15.15 9.20 -9.93
CA SER A 118 -15.06 10.30 -8.95
C SER A 118 -16.25 11.26 -8.97
N LEU A 119 -16.96 11.36 -10.10
CA LEU A 119 -18.21 12.12 -10.19
C LEU A 119 -19.41 11.46 -9.47
N ARG A 120 -19.24 10.23 -8.96
CA ARG A 120 -20.34 9.44 -8.37
C ARG A 120 -20.11 9.06 -6.93
N VAL A 121 -18.86 8.67 -6.62
CA VAL A 121 -18.46 8.22 -5.30
C VAL A 121 -17.10 8.81 -4.90
N PRO A 122 -16.78 8.92 -3.62
CA PRO A 122 -15.44 9.26 -3.19
C PRO A 122 -14.42 8.27 -3.76
N VAL A 123 -13.31 8.81 -4.24
CA VAL A 123 -12.19 8.03 -4.80
C VAL A 123 -10.95 8.30 -3.97
N TRP A 124 -10.24 7.25 -3.63
CA TRP A 124 -8.92 7.31 -3.04
C TRP A 124 -7.89 6.83 -4.06
N LEU A 125 -6.82 7.58 -4.26
CA LEU A 125 -5.73 7.28 -5.19
C LEU A 125 -4.46 7.04 -4.40
N CYS A 126 -3.84 5.86 -4.53
CA CYS A 126 -2.52 5.59 -3.98
C CYS A 126 -1.48 5.83 -5.07
N VAL A 127 -0.57 6.77 -4.85
CA VAL A 127 0.46 7.15 -5.82
C VAL A 127 1.84 6.84 -5.25
N ARG A 128 2.71 6.21 -6.08
CA ARG A 128 4.10 5.87 -5.72
C ARG A 128 5.05 7.05 -5.85
N SER A 129 4.57 8.26 -5.59
CA SER A 129 5.37 9.45 -5.73
C SER A 129 5.19 10.36 -4.53
N GLU A 130 6.14 11.26 -4.36
CA GLU A 130 6.08 12.37 -3.42
C GLU A 130 5.37 13.59 -4.01
N HIS A 131 5.09 13.55 -5.33
CA HIS A 131 4.51 14.68 -6.03
C HIS A 131 3.12 14.37 -6.61
N PRO A 132 2.12 15.26 -6.40
CA PRO A 132 0.76 15.05 -6.91
C PRO A 132 0.66 14.94 -8.44
N TRP A 133 1.54 15.59 -9.19
CA TRP A 133 1.51 15.57 -10.67
C TRP A 133 1.93 14.24 -11.29
N ASP A 134 2.53 13.32 -10.53
CA ASP A 134 2.91 11.99 -11.03
C ASP A 134 1.71 11.08 -11.30
N VAL A 135 0.50 11.54 -11.08
CA VAL A 135 -0.74 10.85 -11.48
C VAL A 135 -1.07 11.00 -12.98
N GLY A 136 -0.26 11.72 -13.72
CA GLY A 136 -0.48 11.93 -15.16
C GLY A 136 -1.69 12.80 -15.46
N ARG A 137 -2.54 12.38 -16.40
CA ARG A 137 -3.65 13.21 -16.93
C ARG A 137 -4.73 13.58 -15.92
N ILE A 138 -4.82 12.88 -14.79
CA ILE A 138 -5.84 13.18 -13.77
C ILE A 138 -5.37 14.24 -12.77
N TRP A 139 -4.12 14.73 -12.87
CA TRP A 139 -3.62 15.73 -11.94
C TRP A 139 -4.50 16.98 -11.80
N PRO A 140 -5.18 17.53 -12.85
CA PRO A 140 -6.06 18.68 -12.69
C PRO A 140 -7.30 18.39 -11.81
N LEU A 141 -7.71 17.11 -11.71
CA LEU A 141 -8.82 16.71 -10.84
C LEU A 141 -8.43 16.75 -9.36
N LEU A 142 -7.13 16.68 -9.05
CA LEU A 142 -6.60 16.55 -7.70
C LEU A 142 -6.84 17.78 -6.82
N VAL A 143 -7.23 18.90 -7.40
CA VAL A 143 -7.67 20.08 -6.64
C VAL A 143 -8.84 19.77 -5.68
N ARG A 144 -9.60 18.69 -5.97
CA ARG A 144 -10.72 18.20 -5.15
C ARG A 144 -10.31 17.13 -4.14
N PHE A 145 -9.05 16.71 -4.14
CA PHE A 145 -8.55 15.62 -3.31
C PHE A 145 -7.85 16.18 -2.07
N GLU A 146 -8.15 15.58 -0.93
CA GLU A 146 -7.40 15.79 0.30
C GLU A 146 -6.09 15.00 0.23
N HIS A 147 -4.98 15.63 0.51
CA HIS A 147 -3.67 15.00 0.44
C HIS A 147 -3.32 14.39 1.79
N VAL A 148 -2.92 13.12 1.77
CA VAL A 148 -2.34 12.40 2.91
C VAL A 148 -1.01 11.83 2.46
N GLU A 149 0.08 12.30 3.05
CA GLU A 149 1.44 11.91 2.71
C GLU A 149 1.97 10.91 3.74
N LEU A 150 2.48 9.76 3.26
CA LEU A 150 3.19 8.79 4.07
C LEU A 150 4.69 9.06 4.02
N LYS A 151 5.23 9.56 5.13
CA LYS A 151 6.66 9.79 5.30
C LYS A 151 7.38 8.53 5.81
N PRO A 152 8.70 8.45 5.69
CA PRO A 152 9.48 7.41 6.35
C PRO A 152 9.15 7.29 7.83
N PHE A 153 9.27 6.11 8.40
CA PHE A 153 9.10 5.88 9.82
C PHE A 153 10.09 6.70 10.64
N HIS A 154 9.60 7.29 11.71
CA HIS A 154 10.45 7.86 12.74
C HIS A 154 11.15 6.71 13.53
N PRO A 155 12.31 6.97 14.17
CA PRO A 155 12.98 5.95 14.99
C PRO A 155 12.07 5.23 15.98
N LYS A 156 11.11 5.96 16.60
CA LYS A 156 10.12 5.39 17.53
C LYS A 156 9.17 4.39 16.86
N GLU A 157 8.79 4.61 15.60
CA GLU A 157 7.93 3.68 14.85
C GLU A 157 8.70 2.43 14.45
N THR A 158 9.98 2.58 14.05
CA THR A 158 10.88 1.45 13.84
C THR A 158 11.03 0.62 15.12
N GLN A 159 11.25 1.27 16.26
CA GLN A 159 11.35 0.59 17.55
C GLN A 159 10.07 -0.19 17.89
N LYS A 160 8.89 0.41 17.66
CA LYS A 160 7.60 -0.29 17.85
C LYS A 160 7.48 -1.53 16.96
N LEU A 161 7.89 -1.43 15.68
CA LEU A 161 7.84 -2.55 14.74
C LEU A 161 8.75 -3.69 15.21
N VAL A 162 10.02 -3.39 15.53
CA VAL A 162 10.99 -4.38 16.00
C VAL A 162 10.53 -5.02 17.30
N ALA A 163 10.11 -4.22 18.29
CA ALA A 163 9.60 -4.75 19.58
C ALA A 163 8.38 -5.66 19.38
N SER A 164 7.46 -5.28 18.49
CA SER A 164 6.30 -6.10 18.18
C SER A 164 6.68 -7.42 17.48
N ALA A 165 7.69 -7.41 16.61
CA ALA A 165 8.21 -8.62 15.96
C ALA A 165 8.89 -9.56 16.97
N VAL A 166 9.62 -9.02 17.96
CA VAL A 166 10.23 -9.78 19.06
C VAL A 166 9.15 -10.39 19.96
N VAL A 167 8.16 -9.60 20.38
CA VAL A 167 7.04 -10.08 21.22
C VAL A 167 6.29 -11.23 20.54
N LYS A 168 6.10 -11.16 19.23
CA LYS A 168 5.49 -12.23 18.42
C LYS A 168 6.44 -13.40 18.13
N LYS A 169 7.67 -13.37 18.65
CA LYS A 169 8.72 -14.37 18.41
C LYS A 169 9.04 -14.59 16.92
N VAL A 170 8.85 -13.56 16.10
CA VAL A 170 9.20 -13.58 14.68
C VAL A 170 10.71 -13.42 14.50
N VAL A 171 11.34 -12.60 15.36
CA VAL A 171 12.79 -12.35 15.38
C VAL A 171 13.32 -12.50 16.80
N PRO A 172 14.62 -12.81 17.00
CA PRO A 172 15.21 -12.97 18.32
C PRO A 172 15.30 -11.64 19.10
N GLU A 173 15.36 -11.68 20.43
CA GLU A 173 15.44 -10.50 21.30
C GLU A 173 16.65 -9.61 21.00
N LYS A 174 17.78 -10.18 20.59
CA LYS A 174 18.98 -9.44 20.17
C LYS A 174 18.72 -8.42 19.06
N THR A 175 17.63 -8.56 18.30
CA THR A 175 17.22 -7.60 17.26
C THR A 175 16.93 -6.23 17.85
N LEU A 176 16.54 -6.15 19.13
CA LEU A 176 16.32 -4.86 19.82
C LEU A 176 17.60 -4.02 19.92
N GLU A 177 18.76 -4.67 20.11
CA GLU A 177 20.05 -4.00 20.25
C GLU A 177 20.50 -3.31 18.95
N ILE A 178 20.07 -3.82 17.80
CA ILE A 178 20.42 -3.30 16.47
C ILE A 178 19.33 -2.42 15.85
N THR A 179 18.30 -2.04 16.60
CA THR A 179 17.17 -1.25 16.09
C THR A 179 17.61 0.06 15.43
N GLY A 180 18.62 0.74 16.01
CA GLY A 180 19.19 1.96 15.44
C GLY A 180 19.85 1.70 14.07
N TRP A 181 20.59 0.62 13.93
CA TRP A 181 21.20 0.20 12.68
C TRP A 181 20.12 -0.13 11.63
N LEU A 182 19.09 -0.89 12.00
CA LEU A 182 17.95 -1.21 11.13
C LEU A 182 17.26 0.05 10.61
N HIS A 183 17.00 1.01 11.50
CA HIS A 183 16.37 2.29 11.12
C HIS A 183 17.23 3.05 10.11
N HIS A 184 18.52 3.20 10.41
CA HIS A 184 19.46 3.91 9.54
C HIS A 184 19.58 3.20 8.17
N ARG A 185 19.71 1.86 8.17
CA ARG A 185 19.87 1.09 6.94
C ARG A 185 18.63 1.14 6.04
N ALA A 186 17.46 1.10 6.64
CA ALA A 186 16.20 1.24 5.94
C ALA A 186 15.83 2.69 5.59
N ALA A 187 16.56 3.69 6.10
CA ALA A 187 16.18 5.11 6.03
C ALA A 187 14.71 5.33 6.46
N GLY A 188 14.22 4.55 7.42
CA GLY A 188 12.84 4.55 7.87
C GLY A 188 11.82 3.97 6.87
N ASN A 189 12.25 3.35 5.77
CA ASN A 189 11.33 2.71 4.81
C ASN A 189 10.75 1.42 5.39
N PRO A 190 9.40 1.32 5.58
CA PRO A 190 8.78 0.15 6.17
C PRO A 190 8.99 -1.15 5.37
N LYS A 191 9.02 -1.09 4.03
CA LYS A 191 9.27 -2.27 3.18
C LYS A 191 10.66 -2.82 3.46
N ILE A 192 11.69 -1.97 3.44
CA ILE A 192 13.08 -2.37 3.68
C ILE A 192 13.25 -2.91 5.12
N LEU A 193 12.59 -2.28 6.10
CA LEU A 193 12.58 -2.79 7.48
C LEU A 193 11.99 -4.21 7.57
N CYS A 194 10.85 -4.44 6.91
CA CYS A 194 10.23 -5.77 6.87
C CYS A 194 11.12 -6.80 6.18
N GLU A 195 11.80 -6.43 5.10
CA GLU A 195 12.76 -7.29 4.41
C GLU A 195 13.93 -7.66 5.32
N LEU A 196 14.55 -6.69 5.99
CA LEU A 196 15.64 -6.93 6.96
C LEU A 196 15.19 -7.83 8.11
N LEU A 197 13.99 -7.61 8.66
CA LEU A 197 13.45 -8.47 9.71
C LEU A 197 13.16 -9.89 9.20
N THR A 198 12.80 -10.03 7.93
CA THR A 198 12.61 -11.34 7.29
C THR A 198 13.93 -12.10 7.18
N GLU A 199 15.01 -11.43 6.80
CA GLU A 199 16.35 -12.04 6.75
C GLU A 199 16.84 -12.44 8.16
N ILE A 200 16.60 -11.59 9.16
CA ILE A 200 16.92 -11.93 10.57
C ILE A 200 16.16 -13.18 11.02
N ALA A 201 14.88 -13.30 10.65
CA ALA A 201 14.05 -14.45 11.02
C ALA A 201 14.51 -15.77 10.39
N ARG A 202 15.23 -15.73 9.27
CA ARG A 202 15.88 -16.90 8.65
C ARG A 202 17.04 -17.45 9.50
N GLY A 203 17.62 -16.64 10.39
CA GLY A 203 18.57 -17.08 11.41
C GLY A 203 20.00 -17.32 10.94
N HIS A 204 20.36 -16.88 9.72
CA HIS A 204 21.68 -17.14 9.14
C HIS A 204 22.77 -16.13 9.55
N HIS A 205 22.43 -15.07 10.29
CA HIS A 205 23.30 -13.94 10.55
C HIS A 205 23.62 -13.76 12.03
N ASP A 206 24.92 -13.53 12.34
CA ASP A 206 25.36 -13.11 13.67
C ASP A 206 25.13 -11.61 13.86
N LEU A 207 24.04 -11.26 14.55
CA LEU A 207 23.66 -9.87 14.80
C LEU A 207 24.60 -9.12 15.74
N SER A 208 25.50 -9.83 16.44
CA SER A 208 26.44 -9.24 17.41
C SER A 208 27.68 -8.68 16.73
N ARG A 209 27.92 -9.01 15.46
CA ARG A 209 29.14 -8.63 14.72
C ARG A 209 28.83 -7.70 13.54
N PRO A 210 29.64 -6.65 13.32
CA PRO A 210 29.47 -5.76 12.16
C PRO A 210 29.51 -6.48 10.80
N HIS A 211 30.28 -7.56 10.70
CA HIS A 211 30.34 -8.38 9.49
C HIS A 211 29.01 -9.10 9.24
N GLY A 212 28.38 -9.66 10.27
CA GLY A 212 27.07 -10.31 10.17
C GLY A 212 25.97 -9.33 9.71
N LEU A 213 26.01 -8.09 10.18
CA LEU A 213 25.05 -7.04 9.74
C LEU A 213 25.28 -6.64 8.27
N ARG A 214 26.53 -6.65 7.78
CA ARG A 214 26.81 -6.40 6.35
C ARG A 214 26.32 -7.54 5.46
N LEU A 215 26.50 -8.78 5.89
CA LEU A 215 25.95 -9.95 5.17
C LEU A 215 24.42 -9.93 5.15
N LEU A 216 23.78 -9.62 6.26
CA LEU A 216 22.32 -9.46 6.34
C LEU A 216 21.79 -8.47 5.28
N ASP A 217 22.46 -7.34 5.13
CA ASP A 217 22.06 -6.35 4.15
C ASP A 217 22.35 -6.79 2.71
N LEU A 218 23.45 -7.49 2.48
CA LEU A 218 23.78 -8.05 1.17
C LEU A 218 22.74 -9.08 0.74
N ASP A 219 22.39 -10.02 1.62
CA ASP A 219 21.42 -11.08 1.32
C ASP A 219 20.02 -10.49 1.04
N ARG A 220 19.61 -9.44 1.78
CA ARG A 220 18.41 -8.70 1.47
C ARG A 220 18.42 -8.17 0.02
N HIS A 221 19.51 -7.53 -0.41
CA HIS A 221 19.63 -7.02 -1.78
C HIS A 221 19.61 -8.14 -2.83
N LEU A 222 20.28 -9.26 -2.55
CA LEU A 222 20.28 -10.41 -3.44
C LEU A 222 18.87 -10.98 -3.60
N HIS A 223 18.11 -11.13 -2.51
CA HIS A 223 16.73 -11.60 -2.55
C HIS A 223 15.78 -10.61 -3.25
N GLU A 224 16.04 -9.31 -3.17
CA GLU A 224 15.28 -8.30 -3.92
C GLU A 224 15.54 -8.42 -5.43
N MET A 225 16.81 -8.62 -5.83
CA MET A 225 17.18 -8.74 -7.25
C MET A 225 16.82 -10.11 -7.86
N PHE A 226 16.86 -11.18 -7.05
CA PHE A 226 16.67 -12.56 -7.50
C PHE A 226 15.62 -13.30 -6.65
N PRO A 227 14.35 -12.89 -6.66
CA PRO A 227 13.32 -13.44 -5.78
C PRO A 227 13.02 -14.94 -6.00
N ALA A 228 13.47 -15.50 -7.11
CA ALA A 228 13.22 -16.90 -7.50
C ALA A 228 14.42 -17.84 -7.27
N MET A 229 15.56 -17.35 -6.78
CA MET A 229 16.69 -18.22 -6.48
C MET A 229 16.55 -18.82 -5.07
N PRO A 230 16.43 -20.17 -4.94
CA PRO A 230 16.52 -20.81 -3.65
C PRO A 230 17.98 -20.81 -3.21
N PHE A 231 18.37 -19.86 -2.37
CA PHE A 231 19.67 -19.89 -1.67
C PHE A 231 19.67 -20.83 -0.46
N ASP A 232 18.63 -21.65 -0.30
CA ASP A 232 18.49 -22.66 0.75
C ASP A 232 19.16 -23.97 0.31
N LYS A 233 20.41 -24.15 0.69
CA LYS A 233 21.02 -25.48 0.89
C LYS A 233 21.85 -25.46 2.15
#